data_fef70bc035236359c2efd1ab54f47f24
#
_entry.id   fef70bc035236359c2efd1ab54f47f24
#
_cell.length_a   1.000
_cell.length_b   1.000
_cell.length_c   1.000
_cell.angle_alpha   90.00
_cell.angle_beta   90.00
_cell.angle_gamma   90.00
#
_symmetry.space_group_name_H-M   'P 1'
#
loop_
_entity.id
_entity.type
_entity.pdbx_description
1 polymer ?
#
loop_
_entity_poly.entity_id
_entity_poly.type
_entity_poly.pdbx_seq_one_letter_code
_entity_poly.pdbx_strand_id
1 'polypeptide(L)'
;MEWNREQINAALQGSQEYGRLPGDTGSAHGTAVAGVAAGNGSGSAGRRYRGIAVDSPIIFVKLASGGEGFSRTTEVMEALDYIVREAQKADMPAAINLSYGNNNGAHDGNSLFEGYITQLAGVWKNVISIASGNEGDSRHHARVKLASEPQRVQFVIGPGESSLSLQLWKQYTDDFSIFLESPDGSRVLVEDTREVRRYELQNASVYVYYGEPTPAQIKQEIYLEWILPENTAGSLPEGIWGLWLIPEKIVGGVVDLWLPSTERIGFSTGFLEPEPDTTLTIPSTADGIIAVGAYDVARDAVASFSGRGDTADGRKAPTLVAPGVGVVTAAPGGGYTVRTGTSIAVPFVTGSAALMMEWGIVQGNDPYLYGEKVKAYLIKGARRLPGQEKVPDKKAGWGALCLSDSLP
;
A
#
# COMPACT_ATOMS: atom_id res chain seq x y z
N MET A 1 -10.78 -12.43 19.03
CA MET A 1 -10.29 -13.58 19.85
C MET A 1 -8.80 -13.37 20.01
N GLU A 2 -8.31 -13.44 21.23
CA GLU A 2 -6.90 -13.21 21.58
C GLU A 2 -6.29 -14.55 22.07
N TRP A 3 -5.03 -14.78 21.67
CA TRP A 3 -4.26 -15.98 22.03
C TRP A 3 -2.91 -15.54 22.58
N ASN A 4 -2.63 -15.89 23.81
CA ASN A 4 -1.33 -15.62 24.42
C ASN A 4 -0.29 -16.69 24.03
N ARG A 5 0.98 -16.44 24.40
CA ARG A 5 2.10 -17.33 24.09
C ARG A 5 1.92 -18.76 24.61
N GLU A 6 1.37 -18.92 25.82
CA GLU A 6 1.16 -20.24 26.44
C GLU A 6 0.10 -21.03 25.68
N GLN A 7 -1.02 -20.41 25.34
CA GLN A 7 -2.10 -21.00 24.53
C GLN A 7 -1.62 -21.42 23.14
N ILE A 8 -0.83 -20.55 22.48
CA ILE A 8 -0.26 -20.85 21.17
C ILE A 8 0.68 -22.05 21.27
N ASN A 9 1.58 -22.08 22.26
CA ASN A 9 2.51 -23.19 22.44
C ASN A 9 1.77 -24.51 22.78
N ALA A 10 0.76 -24.48 23.63
CA ALA A 10 -0.05 -25.65 23.94
C ALA A 10 -0.79 -26.16 22.69
N ALA A 11 -1.37 -25.31 21.90
CA ALA A 11 -2.02 -25.70 20.65
C ALA A 11 -1.04 -26.30 19.63
N LEU A 12 0.17 -25.74 19.50
CA LEU A 12 1.24 -26.32 18.66
C LEU A 12 1.73 -27.67 19.13
N GLN A 13 1.62 -28.00 20.45
CA GLN A 13 1.93 -29.30 21.03
C GLN A 13 0.76 -30.30 20.96
N GLY A 14 -0.35 -29.91 20.30
CA GLY A 14 -1.51 -30.79 20.10
C GLY A 14 -2.48 -30.85 21.28
N SER A 15 -2.51 -29.85 22.15
CA SER A 15 -3.51 -29.72 23.21
C SER A 15 -4.91 -29.66 22.62
N GLN A 16 -5.82 -30.55 23.09
CA GLN A 16 -7.23 -30.52 22.69
C GLN A 16 -8.04 -29.37 23.34
N GLU A 17 -7.52 -28.80 24.43
CA GLU A 17 -8.17 -27.76 25.20
C GLU A 17 -8.34 -26.47 24.41
N TYR A 18 -7.38 -26.12 23.57
CA TYR A 18 -7.37 -24.87 22.80
C TYR A 18 -7.80 -25.02 21.33
N GLY A 19 -8.14 -26.23 20.88
CA GLY A 19 -8.62 -26.49 19.55
C GLY A 19 -7.58 -26.18 18.46
N ARG A 20 -8.06 -26.00 17.24
CA ARG A 20 -7.23 -25.49 16.13
C ARG A 20 -7.14 -23.98 16.23
N LEU A 21 -5.93 -23.44 16.38
CA LEU A 21 -5.67 -22.02 16.15
C LEU A 21 -6.24 -21.62 14.79
N PRO A 22 -6.88 -20.46 14.66
CA PRO A 22 -7.32 -19.98 13.36
C PRO A 22 -6.10 -19.86 12.44
N GLY A 23 -5.98 -20.84 11.55
CA GLY A 23 -4.89 -20.91 10.59
C GLY A 23 -4.97 -19.83 9.53
N ASP A 24 -3.94 -19.75 8.72
CA ASP A 24 -3.94 -18.95 7.50
C ASP A 24 -4.89 -19.65 6.48
N THR A 25 -6.04 -19.08 6.26
CA THR A 25 -7.10 -19.65 5.42
C THR A 25 -7.09 -19.05 4.03
N GLY A 26 -5.97 -19.05 3.32
CA GLY A 26 -5.99 -18.53 1.96
C GLY A 26 -4.62 -18.18 1.41
N SER A 27 -4.21 -16.95 1.50
CA SER A 27 -3.07 -16.42 0.75
C SER A 27 -1.69 -16.84 1.28
N ALA A 28 -1.60 -17.35 2.50
CA ALA A 28 -0.32 -17.59 3.19
C ALA A 28 0.55 -16.32 3.36
N HIS A 29 0.00 -15.16 3.06
CA HIS A 29 0.73 -13.90 2.97
C HIS A 29 1.30 -13.47 4.33
N GLY A 30 0.45 -13.46 5.39
CA GLY A 30 0.88 -13.06 6.73
C GLY A 30 1.97 -13.94 7.30
N THR A 31 1.92 -15.26 7.06
CA THR A 31 2.97 -16.21 7.47
C THR A 31 4.30 -15.90 6.79
N ALA A 32 4.27 -15.61 5.48
CA ALA A 32 5.46 -15.27 4.71
C ALA A 32 6.09 -13.95 5.22
N VAL A 33 5.28 -12.92 5.47
CA VAL A 33 5.70 -11.62 6.00
C VAL A 33 6.35 -11.78 7.38
N ALA A 34 5.68 -12.47 8.31
CA ALA A 34 6.21 -12.73 9.66
C ALA A 34 7.50 -13.56 9.61
N GLY A 35 7.60 -14.50 8.65
CA GLY A 35 8.79 -15.29 8.42
C GLY A 35 10.01 -14.47 8.04
N VAL A 36 9.86 -13.45 7.20
CA VAL A 36 10.93 -12.52 6.85
C VAL A 36 11.30 -11.61 8.02
N ALA A 37 10.32 -11.09 8.73
CA ALA A 37 10.58 -10.19 9.86
C ALA A 37 11.31 -10.88 11.02
N ALA A 38 10.81 -12.05 11.48
CA ALA A 38 11.23 -12.66 12.74
C ALA A 38 11.26 -14.19 12.75
N GLY A 39 11.16 -14.86 11.59
CA GLY A 39 11.21 -16.31 11.51
C GLY A 39 12.55 -16.86 12.03
N ASN A 40 12.53 -17.87 12.92
CA ASN A 40 13.75 -18.40 13.54
C ASN A 40 14.54 -19.37 12.65
N GLY A 41 14.01 -19.73 11.47
CA GLY A 41 14.67 -20.61 10.51
C GLY A 41 14.76 -22.08 10.92
N SER A 42 14.12 -22.50 12.00
CA SER A 42 14.27 -23.85 12.58
C SER A 42 13.90 -24.99 11.64
N GLY A 43 13.01 -24.75 10.66
CA GLY A 43 12.62 -25.72 9.65
C GLY A 43 13.64 -25.91 8.52
N SER A 44 14.78 -25.18 8.52
CA SER A 44 15.82 -25.28 7.48
C SER A 44 17.16 -25.70 8.04
N ALA A 45 17.93 -26.45 7.27
CA ALA A 45 19.27 -26.89 7.66
C ALA A 45 20.15 -25.66 8.00
N GLY A 46 20.78 -25.70 9.17
CA GLY A 46 21.60 -24.58 9.66
C GLY A 46 20.85 -23.25 9.84
N ARG A 47 19.53 -23.27 9.97
CA ARG A 47 18.68 -22.07 10.03
C ARG A 47 18.88 -21.13 8.85
N ARG A 48 19.13 -21.67 7.67
CA ARG A 48 19.47 -20.90 6.45
C ARG A 48 18.42 -19.85 6.10
N TYR A 49 17.14 -20.17 6.27
CA TYR A 49 16.02 -19.29 5.89
C TYR A 49 15.40 -18.62 7.13
N ARG A 50 16.24 -18.08 7.99
CA ARG A 50 15.81 -17.26 9.13
C ARG A 50 15.45 -15.85 8.68
N GLY A 51 14.57 -15.21 9.43
CA GLY A 51 14.25 -13.78 9.29
C GLY A 51 15.33 -12.88 9.88
N ILE A 52 14.99 -11.61 10.06
CA ILE A 52 15.92 -10.58 10.52
C ILE A 52 15.99 -10.55 12.06
N ALA A 53 14.87 -10.33 12.74
CA ALA A 53 14.80 -10.17 14.20
C ALA A 53 14.31 -11.49 14.86
N VAL A 54 15.11 -12.55 14.77
CA VAL A 54 14.73 -13.95 15.08
C VAL A 54 14.32 -14.22 16.52
N ASP A 55 14.79 -13.41 17.46
CA ASP A 55 14.50 -13.56 18.88
C ASP A 55 13.48 -12.55 19.41
N SER A 56 12.95 -11.69 18.52
CA SER A 56 11.92 -10.72 18.89
C SER A 56 10.58 -11.40 19.21
N PRO A 57 9.88 -10.99 20.28
CA PRO A 57 8.49 -11.36 20.50
C PRO A 57 7.62 -10.86 19.34
N ILE A 58 6.59 -11.62 18.98
CA ILE A 58 5.71 -11.32 17.88
C ILE A 58 4.30 -11.03 18.40
N ILE A 59 3.73 -9.91 18.03
CA ILE A 59 2.29 -9.62 18.09
C ILE A 59 1.76 -9.73 16.67
N PHE A 60 0.88 -10.68 16.41
CA PHE A 60 0.29 -10.92 15.10
C PHE A 60 -1.20 -10.66 15.15
N VAL A 61 -1.68 -9.70 14.35
CA VAL A 61 -3.11 -9.39 14.23
C VAL A 61 -3.60 -9.88 12.88
N LYS A 62 -4.54 -10.82 12.90
CA LYS A 62 -5.23 -11.30 11.71
C LYS A 62 -6.44 -10.42 11.46
N LEU A 63 -6.41 -9.68 10.36
CA LEU A 63 -7.54 -8.89 9.90
C LEU A 63 -8.63 -9.82 9.35
N ALA A 64 -9.89 -9.44 9.50
CA ALA A 64 -10.99 -10.15 8.88
C ALA A 64 -10.90 -9.96 7.35
N SER A 65 -11.14 -11.02 6.61
CA SER A 65 -11.40 -10.90 5.17
C SER A 65 -12.83 -10.39 5.02
N GLY A 66 -12.99 -9.13 4.68
CA GLY A 66 -14.30 -8.58 4.28
C GLY A 66 -14.84 -9.37 3.08
N GLY A 67 -16.16 -9.36 2.86
CA GLY A 67 -16.81 -10.08 1.74
C GLY A 67 -16.28 -9.70 0.35
N GLU A 68 -15.52 -8.61 0.25
CA GLU A 68 -14.87 -8.12 -0.97
C GLU A 68 -13.33 -8.31 -1.00
N GLY A 69 -12.79 -9.11 -0.08
CA GLY A 69 -11.35 -9.46 -0.08
C GLY A 69 -10.40 -8.44 0.54
N PHE A 70 -10.89 -7.28 1.01
CA PHE A 70 -10.10 -6.28 1.74
C PHE A 70 -10.63 -6.03 3.14
N SER A 71 -9.72 -5.86 4.11
CA SER A 71 -10.06 -5.41 5.45
C SER A 71 -10.47 -3.94 5.42
N ARG A 72 -11.44 -3.57 6.23
CA ARG A 72 -11.85 -2.18 6.39
C ARG A 72 -10.70 -1.37 7.02
N THR A 73 -10.56 -0.11 6.64
CA THR A 73 -9.53 0.77 7.21
C THR A 73 -9.63 0.89 8.73
N THR A 74 -10.86 0.87 9.28
CA THR A 74 -11.10 0.87 10.73
C THR A 74 -10.55 -0.38 11.42
N GLU A 75 -10.65 -1.55 10.81
CA GLU A 75 -10.06 -2.79 11.35
C GLU A 75 -8.53 -2.72 11.40
N VAL A 76 -7.92 -2.08 10.39
CA VAL A 76 -6.47 -1.85 10.38
C VAL A 76 -6.07 -0.86 11.49
N MET A 77 -6.86 0.21 11.68
CA MET A 77 -6.63 1.19 12.75
C MET A 77 -6.73 0.53 14.14
N GLU A 78 -7.76 -0.29 14.37
CA GLU A 78 -7.93 -1.05 15.61
C GLU A 78 -6.78 -2.04 15.85
N ALA A 79 -6.29 -2.70 14.79
CA ALA A 79 -5.15 -3.60 14.88
C ALA A 79 -3.85 -2.87 15.26
N LEU A 80 -3.61 -1.71 14.67
CA LEU A 80 -2.44 -0.88 15.00
C LEU A 80 -2.49 -0.37 16.44
N ASP A 81 -3.65 0.11 16.90
CA ASP A 81 -3.85 0.53 18.30
C ASP A 81 -3.64 -0.64 19.28
N TYR A 82 -4.17 -1.81 18.95
CA TYR A 82 -3.95 -3.02 19.76
C TYR A 82 -2.46 -3.35 19.89
N ILE A 83 -1.70 -3.34 18.78
CA ILE A 83 -0.27 -3.64 18.81
C ILE A 83 0.49 -2.64 19.72
N VAL A 84 0.21 -1.34 19.58
CA VAL A 84 0.88 -0.31 20.40
C VAL A 84 0.54 -0.48 21.87
N ARG A 85 -0.73 -0.72 22.20
CA ARG A 85 -1.14 -0.95 23.60
C ARG A 85 -0.50 -2.17 24.22
N GLU A 86 -0.42 -3.29 23.48
CA GLU A 86 0.22 -4.51 24.01
C GLU A 86 1.74 -4.33 24.19
N ALA A 87 2.40 -3.61 23.28
CA ALA A 87 3.81 -3.26 23.42
C ALA A 87 4.05 -2.35 24.66
N GLN A 88 3.18 -1.37 24.90
CA GLN A 88 3.23 -0.52 26.07
C GLN A 88 3.02 -1.31 27.38
N LYS A 89 2.07 -2.24 27.42
CA LYS A 89 1.86 -3.13 28.58
C LYS A 89 3.08 -3.99 28.87
N ALA A 90 3.80 -4.39 27.83
CA ALA A 90 5.04 -5.17 27.95
C ALA A 90 6.27 -4.30 28.27
N ASP A 91 6.13 -2.97 28.32
CA ASP A 91 7.24 -2.00 28.40
C ASP A 91 8.32 -2.23 27.33
N MET A 92 7.90 -2.62 26.11
CA MET A 92 8.80 -2.91 24.99
C MET A 92 8.56 -1.97 23.82
N PRO A 93 9.62 -1.60 23.06
CA PRO A 93 9.43 -0.91 21.79
C PRO A 93 8.78 -1.81 20.74
N ALA A 94 8.05 -1.21 19.78
CA ALA A 94 7.34 -1.95 18.74
C ALA A 94 7.82 -1.58 17.33
N ALA A 95 8.30 -2.55 16.57
CA ALA A 95 8.49 -2.42 15.13
C ALA A 95 7.25 -2.99 14.42
N ILE A 96 6.49 -2.14 13.78
CA ILE A 96 5.19 -2.48 13.17
C ILE A 96 5.36 -2.63 11.67
N ASN A 97 4.91 -3.78 11.16
CA ASN A 97 4.89 -4.10 9.74
C ASN A 97 3.48 -3.99 9.18
N LEU A 98 3.28 -3.17 8.17
CA LEU A 98 2.03 -3.09 7.44
C LEU A 98 2.25 -3.43 5.96
N SER A 99 2.02 -4.69 5.61
CA SER A 99 2.05 -5.19 4.23
C SER A 99 0.64 -5.14 3.63
N TYR A 100 0.07 -3.94 3.57
CA TYR A 100 -1.28 -3.64 3.14
C TYR A 100 -1.28 -2.36 2.31
N GLY A 101 -2.11 -2.31 1.27
CA GLY A 101 -2.28 -1.09 0.50
C GLY A 101 -3.34 -1.21 -0.59
N ASN A 102 -3.87 -0.07 -1.00
CA ASN A 102 -4.79 0.09 -2.12
C ASN A 102 -4.60 1.47 -2.78
N ASN A 103 -5.31 1.72 -3.88
CA ASN A 103 -5.22 2.99 -4.60
C ASN A 103 -6.35 3.97 -4.24
N ASN A 104 -7.11 3.72 -3.17
CA ASN A 104 -8.27 4.54 -2.83
C ASN A 104 -7.88 5.77 -2.02
N GLY A 105 -7.80 6.94 -2.66
CA GLY A 105 -7.52 8.23 -2.04
C GLY A 105 -6.65 9.14 -2.88
N ALA A 106 -6.32 10.30 -2.33
CA ALA A 106 -5.59 11.37 -3.01
C ALA A 106 -4.07 11.14 -3.10
N HIS A 107 -3.52 10.11 -2.49
CA HIS A 107 -2.08 9.78 -2.40
C HIS A 107 -1.20 10.93 -1.86
N ASP A 108 -1.76 11.75 -1.00
CA ASP A 108 -1.14 12.95 -0.41
C ASP A 108 -0.96 12.86 1.12
N GLY A 109 -1.31 11.71 1.73
CA GLY A 109 -1.16 11.49 3.15
C GLY A 109 -2.25 12.11 4.03
N ASN A 110 -3.28 12.72 3.45
CA ASN A 110 -4.30 13.49 4.16
C ASN A 110 -5.62 12.74 4.40
N SER A 111 -5.74 11.47 3.99
CA SER A 111 -6.91 10.68 4.36
C SER A 111 -7.00 10.48 5.88
N LEU A 112 -8.21 10.27 6.42
CA LEU A 112 -8.38 10.01 7.86
C LEU A 112 -7.55 8.81 8.34
N PHE A 113 -7.42 7.80 7.49
CA PHE A 113 -6.61 6.61 7.76
C PHE A 113 -5.12 6.94 7.85
N GLU A 114 -4.60 7.70 6.89
CA GLU A 114 -3.20 8.12 6.88
C GLU A 114 -2.89 9.09 8.02
N GLY A 115 -3.81 10.02 8.30
CA GLY A 115 -3.70 10.93 9.44
C GLY A 115 -3.63 10.19 10.78
N TYR A 116 -4.42 9.13 10.94
CA TYR A 116 -4.35 8.25 12.11
C TYR A 116 -2.96 7.58 12.22
N ILE A 117 -2.46 7.01 11.13
CA ILE A 117 -1.13 6.36 11.10
C ILE A 117 -0.03 7.37 11.40
N THR A 118 -0.10 8.56 10.83
CA THR A 118 0.84 9.66 11.09
C THR A 118 0.88 10.03 12.57
N GLN A 119 -0.29 10.14 13.21
CA GLN A 119 -0.35 10.38 14.66
C GLN A 119 0.23 9.22 15.46
N LEU A 120 -0.09 7.99 15.06
CA LEU A 120 0.41 6.79 15.74
C LEU A 120 1.93 6.64 15.59
N ALA A 121 2.50 7.02 14.44
CA ALA A 121 3.94 7.01 14.22
C ALA A 121 4.70 7.96 15.18
N GLY A 122 4.03 9.02 15.66
CA GLY A 122 4.53 9.92 16.69
C GLY A 122 4.42 9.40 18.13
N VAL A 123 3.74 8.28 18.36
CA VAL A 123 3.57 7.70 19.70
C VAL A 123 4.84 6.98 20.14
N TRP A 124 5.06 7.02 21.43
CA TRP A 124 6.21 6.48 22.14
C TRP A 124 6.69 5.09 21.69
N LYS A 125 8.00 5.01 21.43
CA LYS A 125 8.78 3.79 21.19
C LYS A 125 8.23 2.88 20.09
N ASN A 126 7.69 3.42 19.01
CA ASN A 126 7.32 2.60 17.87
C ASN A 126 8.00 3.05 16.56
N VAL A 127 8.05 2.16 15.59
CA VAL A 127 8.43 2.41 14.19
C VAL A 127 7.42 1.71 13.31
N ILE A 128 6.85 2.40 12.34
CA ILE A 128 5.89 1.84 11.38
C ILE A 128 6.53 1.79 10.01
N SER A 129 6.65 0.58 9.44
CA SER A 129 7.13 0.34 8.08
C SER A 129 5.97 -0.15 7.22
N ILE A 130 5.79 0.47 6.04
CA ILE A 130 4.65 0.20 5.15
C ILE A 130 5.15 -0.12 3.74
N ALA A 131 4.57 -1.14 3.12
CA ALA A 131 4.88 -1.51 1.74
C ALA A 131 4.43 -0.43 0.76
N SER A 132 5.28 -0.04 -0.20
CA SER A 132 4.98 1.00 -1.17
C SER A 132 3.92 0.60 -2.21
N GLY A 133 3.54 -0.68 -2.26
CA GLY A 133 2.61 -1.23 -3.25
C GLY A 133 3.30 -1.80 -4.48
N ASN A 134 2.52 -2.52 -5.29
CA ASN A 134 3.01 -3.23 -6.47
C ASN A 134 2.49 -2.61 -7.78
N GLU A 135 2.29 -1.28 -7.78
CA GLU A 135 1.62 -0.54 -8.85
C GLU A 135 2.60 0.20 -9.80
N GLY A 136 3.91 0.01 -9.65
CA GLY A 136 4.93 0.75 -10.41
C GLY A 136 4.89 0.58 -11.92
N ASP A 137 4.35 -0.53 -12.42
CA ASP A 137 4.19 -0.83 -13.85
C ASP A 137 2.76 -1.28 -14.23
N SER A 138 1.80 -1.10 -13.32
CA SER A 138 0.41 -1.57 -13.47
C SER A 138 -0.44 -0.75 -14.45
N ARG A 139 -0.03 0.48 -14.79
CA ARG A 139 -0.81 1.45 -15.58
C ARG A 139 -2.11 1.90 -14.89
N HIS A 140 -2.14 1.93 -13.56
CA HIS A 140 -3.34 2.27 -12.79
C HIS A 140 -3.35 3.72 -12.29
N HIS A 141 -2.36 4.54 -12.66
CA HIS A 141 -2.33 5.97 -12.41
C HIS A 141 -2.21 6.74 -13.73
N ALA A 142 -3.00 7.79 -13.87
CA ALA A 142 -2.85 8.78 -14.91
C ALA A 142 -2.86 10.19 -14.32
N ARG A 143 -2.08 11.10 -14.91
CA ARG A 143 -2.01 12.50 -14.51
C ARG A 143 -2.19 13.40 -15.73
N VAL A 144 -3.08 14.34 -15.59
CA VAL A 144 -3.36 15.36 -16.61
C VAL A 144 -2.99 16.74 -16.07
N LYS A 145 -2.42 17.56 -16.94
CA LYS A 145 -2.26 19.00 -16.72
C LYS A 145 -3.28 19.74 -17.58
N LEU A 146 -4.43 20.02 -16.98
CA LEU A 146 -5.51 20.73 -17.63
C LEU A 146 -5.21 22.22 -17.65
N ALA A 147 -5.38 22.86 -18.81
CA ALA A 147 -5.23 24.30 -19.03
C ALA A 147 -6.45 24.85 -19.76
N SER A 148 -6.30 25.39 -20.97
CA SER A 148 -7.40 25.94 -21.77
C SER A 148 -8.03 24.95 -22.74
N GLU A 149 -7.30 23.87 -23.07
CA GLU A 149 -7.74 22.90 -24.07
C GLU A 149 -8.34 21.66 -23.42
N PRO A 150 -9.40 21.08 -23.99
CA PRO A 150 -9.96 19.82 -23.56
C PRO A 150 -8.91 18.70 -23.57
N GLN A 151 -8.94 17.84 -22.55
CA GLN A 151 -8.09 16.67 -22.44
C GLN A 151 -8.95 15.40 -22.43
N ARG A 152 -8.45 14.35 -23.07
CA ARG A 152 -9.10 13.04 -23.08
C ARG A 152 -8.21 12.03 -22.36
N VAL A 153 -8.71 11.47 -21.27
CA VAL A 153 -8.07 10.38 -20.56
C VAL A 153 -8.70 9.07 -21.00
N GLN A 154 -7.90 8.15 -21.52
CA GLN A 154 -8.38 6.86 -22.01
C GLN A 154 -7.87 5.72 -21.16
N PHE A 155 -8.74 4.75 -20.91
CA PHE A 155 -8.41 3.51 -20.21
C PHE A 155 -9.11 2.31 -20.88
N VAL A 156 -8.52 1.16 -20.71
CA VAL A 156 -9.10 -0.11 -21.21
C VAL A 156 -9.80 -0.79 -20.05
N ILE A 157 -11.04 -1.25 -20.27
CA ILE A 157 -11.66 -2.31 -19.48
C ILE A 157 -11.36 -3.62 -20.19
N GLY A 158 -10.59 -4.48 -19.54
CA GLY A 158 -10.21 -5.79 -20.06
C GLY A 158 -11.29 -6.86 -19.88
N PRO A 159 -11.03 -8.07 -20.39
CA PRO A 159 -11.98 -9.20 -20.27
C PRO A 159 -12.23 -9.59 -18.82
N GLY A 160 -13.49 -9.91 -18.52
CA GLY A 160 -13.88 -10.53 -17.26
C GLY A 160 -14.07 -9.58 -16.08
N GLU A 161 -13.93 -8.26 -16.25
CA GLU A 161 -14.22 -7.31 -15.20
C GLU A 161 -15.72 -7.27 -14.89
N SER A 162 -16.11 -7.54 -13.66
CA SER A 162 -17.51 -7.48 -13.20
C SER A 162 -17.91 -6.08 -12.72
N SER A 163 -16.94 -5.31 -12.26
CA SER A 163 -17.07 -3.91 -11.87
C SER A 163 -15.73 -3.21 -12.03
N LEU A 164 -15.74 -1.89 -12.13
CA LEU A 164 -14.53 -1.06 -12.13
C LEU A 164 -14.83 0.25 -11.41
N SER A 165 -13.98 0.64 -10.48
CA SER A 165 -14.02 1.98 -9.91
C SER A 165 -12.87 2.83 -10.47
N LEU A 166 -13.08 4.15 -10.52
CA LEU A 166 -12.09 5.14 -10.87
C LEU A 166 -12.24 6.33 -9.93
N GLN A 167 -11.15 6.75 -9.33
CA GLN A 167 -11.10 7.97 -8.54
C GLN A 167 -10.35 9.05 -9.29
N LEU A 168 -10.99 10.18 -9.50
CA LEU A 168 -10.39 11.39 -10.04
C LEU A 168 -10.24 12.41 -8.91
N TRP A 169 -9.05 12.98 -8.78
CA TRP A 169 -8.72 13.96 -7.75
C TRP A 169 -8.26 15.27 -8.37
N LYS A 170 -8.93 16.38 -8.03
CA LYS A 170 -8.65 17.72 -8.49
C LYS A 170 -8.63 18.72 -7.34
N GLN A 171 -8.09 19.89 -7.56
CA GLN A 171 -8.29 20.98 -6.59
C GLN A 171 -9.73 21.49 -6.65
N TYR A 172 -10.30 21.90 -5.52
CA TYR A 172 -11.64 22.48 -5.47
C TYR A 172 -11.75 23.77 -6.29
N THR A 173 -10.64 24.47 -6.52
CA THR A 173 -10.57 25.71 -7.28
C THR A 173 -10.61 25.53 -8.79
N ASP A 174 -10.39 24.29 -9.25
CA ASP A 174 -10.46 23.94 -10.66
C ASP A 174 -11.87 23.51 -11.03
N ASP A 175 -12.40 24.09 -12.09
CA ASP A 175 -13.74 23.84 -12.59
C ASP A 175 -13.69 23.38 -14.04
N PHE A 176 -14.30 22.24 -14.32
CA PHE A 176 -14.35 21.62 -15.65
C PHE A 176 -15.50 20.61 -15.75
N SER A 177 -16.08 20.52 -16.92
CA SER A 177 -17.09 19.51 -17.23
C SER A 177 -16.48 18.18 -17.61
N ILE A 178 -17.15 17.07 -17.26
CA ILE A 178 -16.72 15.69 -17.58
C ILE A 178 -17.72 15.07 -18.55
N PHE A 179 -17.23 14.50 -19.66
CA PHE A 179 -18.01 13.58 -20.48
C PHE A 179 -17.44 12.17 -20.36
N LEU A 180 -18.33 11.22 -20.12
CA LEU A 180 -18.02 9.79 -20.23
C LEU A 180 -18.18 9.37 -21.68
N GLU A 181 -17.25 8.57 -22.18
CA GLU A 181 -17.26 7.99 -23.51
C GLU A 181 -17.10 6.47 -23.42
N SER A 182 -18.06 5.74 -23.99
CA SER A 182 -18.02 4.28 -24.08
C SER A 182 -17.28 3.80 -25.33
N PRO A 183 -16.89 2.50 -25.40
CA PRO A 183 -16.16 1.94 -26.54
C PRO A 183 -16.88 2.07 -27.88
N ASP A 184 -18.21 2.14 -27.91
CA ASP A 184 -19.01 2.38 -29.13
C ASP A 184 -19.06 3.86 -29.56
N GLY A 185 -18.40 4.76 -28.80
CA GLY A 185 -18.35 6.20 -29.09
C GLY A 185 -19.53 7.01 -28.52
N SER A 186 -20.46 6.38 -27.81
CA SER A 186 -21.54 7.09 -27.11
C SER A 186 -20.96 7.95 -25.99
N ARG A 187 -21.50 9.16 -25.82
CA ARG A 187 -21.05 10.12 -24.81
C ARG A 187 -22.20 10.67 -23.98
N VAL A 188 -21.94 10.87 -22.70
CA VAL A 188 -22.87 11.52 -21.79
C VAL A 188 -22.13 12.56 -20.94
N LEU A 189 -22.75 13.73 -20.76
CA LEU A 189 -22.29 14.76 -19.83
C LEU A 189 -22.58 14.31 -18.41
N VAL A 190 -21.56 14.33 -17.56
CA VAL A 190 -21.70 14.08 -16.12
C VAL A 190 -22.10 15.40 -15.44
N GLU A 191 -23.22 15.36 -14.73
CA GLU A 191 -23.70 16.51 -13.96
C GLU A 191 -22.92 16.63 -12.65
N ASP A 192 -22.35 17.81 -12.38
CA ASP A 192 -21.76 18.14 -11.07
C ASP A 192 -22.88 18.37 -10.05
N THR A 193 -23.16 17.38 -9.25
CA THR A 193 -24.21 17.41 -8.24
C THR A 193 -23.77 16.66 -7.00
N ARG A 194 -24.33 17.03 -5.84
CA ARG A 194 -24.06 16.35 -4.56
C ARG A 194 -24.75 14.98 -4.44
N GLU A 195 -25.67 14.67 -5.36
CA GLU A 195 -26.35 13.39 -5.38
C GLU A 195 -25.56 12.40 -6.24
N VAL A 196 -25.59 11.12 -5.87
CA VAL A 196 -25.10 10.07 -6.74
C VAL A 196 -25.94 10.03 -8.01
N ARG A 197 -25.30 10.17 -9.17
CA ARG A 197 -25.95 10.06 -10.48
C ARG A 197 -25.60 8.73 -11.16
N ARG A 198 -26.58 8.20 -11.86
CA ARG A 198 -26.44 6.96 -12.65
C ARG A 198 -26.60 7.28 -14.12
N TYR A 199 -25.67 6.79 -14.93
CA TYR A 199 -25.66 6.91 -16.37
C TYR A 199 -25.62 5.52 -17.00
N GLU A 200 -26.36 5.33 -18.10
CA GLU A 200 -26.38 4.07 -18.84
C GLU A 200 -25.61 4.26 -20.15
N LEU A 201 -24.56 3.47 -20.33
CA LEU A 201 -23.70 3.47 -21.51
C LEU A 201 -23.33 2.03 -21.87
N GLN A 202 -23.64 1.63 -23.10
CA GLN A 202 -23.21 0.34 -23.69
C GLN A 202 -23.33 -0.86 -22.71
N ASN A 203 -24.52 -1.08 -22.12
CA ASN A 203 -24.76 -2.16 -21.15
C ASN A 203 -23.92 -2.07 -19.85
N ALA A 204 -23.45 -0.90 -19.47
CA ALA A 204 -22.90 -0.60 -18.17
C ALA A 204 -23.70 0.51 -17.50
N SER A 205 -23.92 0.36 -16.20
CA SER A 205 -24.41 1.45 -15.35
C SER A 205 -23.21 2.12 -14.72
N VAL A 206 -23.05 3.42 -14.92
CA VAL A 206 -21.96 4.20 -14.34
C VAL A 206 -22.53 5.11 -13.24
N TYR A 207 -22.12 4.88 -12.02
CA TYR A 207 -22.46 5.74 -10.89
C TYR A 207 -21.36 6.78 -10.72
N VAL A 208 -21.76 8.03 -10.51
CA VAL A 208 -20.83 9.13 -10.30
C VAL A 208 -21.20 9.88 -9.04
N TYR A 209 -20.19 10.16 -8.23
CA TYR A 209 -20.30 10.91 -6.99
C TYR A 209 -19.22 12.00 -6.92
N TYR A 210 -19.62 13.22 -6.63
CA TYR A 210 -18.72 14.34 -6.36
C TYR A 210 -18.57 14.51 -4.84
N GLY A 211 -17.35 14.29 -4.36
CA GLY A 211 -17.01 14.40 -2.94
C GLY A 211 -17.16 15.82 -2.40
N GLU A 212 -17.67 15.92 -1.18
CA GLU A 212 -17.78 17.19 -0.49
C GLU A 212 -16.46 17.61 0.15
N PRO A 213 -16.19 18.93 0.29
CA PRO A 213 -15.02 19.41 1.00
C PRO A 213 -14.99 18.94 2.45
N THR A 214 -13.81 18.51 2.90
CA THR A 214 -13.59 18.16 4.31
C THR A 214 -12.45 19.02 4.87
N PRO A 215 -12.40 19.27 6.19
CA PRO A 215 -11.31 20.03 6.79
C PRO A 215 -9.93 19.40 6.61
N ALA A 216 -9.86 18.09 6.38
CA ALA A 216 -8.61 17.35 6.23
C ALA A 216 -8.15 17.24 4.77
N GLN A 217 -9.05 17.43 3.78
CA GLN A 217 -8.75 17.21 2.37
C GLN A 217 -9.01 18.44 1.54
N ILE A 218 -7.94 18.98 0.93
CA ILE A 218 -7.99 20.17 0.06
C ILE A 218 -8.30 19.83 -1.39
N LYS A 219 -8.29 18.56 -1.75
CA LYS A 219 -8.66 18.06 -3.07
C LYS A 219 -10.06 17.48 -3.07
N GLN A 220 -10.76 17.65 -4.18
CA GLN A 220 -12.06 17.03 -4.42
C GLN A 220 -11.88 15.68 -5.08
N GLU A 221 -12.53 14.69 -4.52
CA GLU A 221 -12.74 13.40 -5.16
C GLU A 221 -13.92 13.48 -6.13
N ILE A 222 -13.77 12.88 -7.31
CA ILE A 222 -14.88 12.50 -8.18
C ILE A 222 -14.75 10.98 -8.35
N TYR A 223 -15.69 10.25 -7.75
CA TYR A 223 -15.72 8.80 -7.77
C TYR A 223 -16.65 8.31 -8.87
N LEU A 224 -16.16 7.41 -9.69
CA LEU A 224 -16.92 6.76 -10.74
C LEU A 224 -16.89 5.25 -10.54
N GLU A 225 -18.01 4.58 -10.73
CA GLU A 225 -18.11 3.13 -10.61
C GLU A 225 -18.94 2.54 -11.74
N TRP A 226 -18.33 1.68 -12.52
CA TRP A 226 -18.95 0.88 -13.56
C TRP A 226 -19.41 -0.42 -12.95
N ILE A 227 -20.69 -0.75 -13.13
CA ILE A 227 -21.26 -2.04 -12.75
C ILE A 227 -22.15 -2.55 -13.89
N LEU A 228 -22.41 -3.85 -13.88
CA LEU A 228 -23.43 -4.41 -14.76
C LEU A 228 -24.82 -3.96 -14.33
N PRO A 229 -25.74 -3.69 -15.27
CA PRO A 229 -27.13 -3.45 -14.95
C PRO A 229 -27.74 -4.64 -14.19
N GLU A 230 -28.72 -4.35 -13.32
CA GLU A 230 -29.41 -5.38 -12.54
C GLU A 230 -29.92 -6.53 -13.44
N ASN A 231 -29.76 -7.75 -12.97
CA ASN A 231 -30.15 -8.97 -13.66
C ASN A 231 -29.37 -9.27 -14.98
N THR A 232 -28.25 -8.60 -15.19
CA THR A 232 -27.36 -8.88 -16.32
C THR A 232 -26.21 -9.78 -15.85
N ALA A 233 -26.03 -10.93 -16.50
CA ALA A 233 -24.89 -11.81 -16.25
C ALA A 233 -23.75 -11.49 -17.23
N GLY A 234 -22.50 -11.67 -16.78
CA GLY A 234 -21.33 -11.50 -17.64
C GLY A 234 -20.29 -10.54 -17.06
N SER A 235 -19.61 -9.82 -17.92
CA SER A 235 -18.62 -8.82 -17.61
C SER A 235 -18.99 -7.45 -18.19
N LEU A 236 -18.34 -6.41 -17.67
CA LEU A 236 -18.46 -5.05 -18.24
C LEU A 236 -18.07 -5.05 -19.72
N PRO A 237 -18.61 -4.11 -20.52
CA PRO A 237 -18.20 -3.93 -21.91
C PRO A 237 -16.69 -3.68 -22.02
N GLU A 238 -16.02 -4.62 -22.71
CA GLU A 238 -14.60 -4.54 -22.98
C GLU A 238 -14.29 -3.42 -23.99
N GLY A 239 -13.10 -2.84 -23.89
CA GLY A 239 -12.62 -1.88 -24.86
C GLY A 239 -12.16 -0.57 -24.24
N ILE A 240 -11.99 0.44 -25.08
CA ILE A 240 -11.44 1.73 -24.70
C ILE A 240 -12.56 2.67 -24.24
N TRP A 241 -12.55 2.99 -22.97
CA TRP A 241 -13.38 4.02 -22.36
C TRP A 241 -12.64 5.36 -22.30
N GLY A 242 -13.36 6.44 -22.26
CA GLY A 242 -12.78 7.79 -22.20
C GLY A 242 -13.46 8.70 -21.19
N LEU A 243 -12.66 9.56 -20.59
CA LEU A 243 -13.11 10.73 -19.85
C LEU A 243 -12.61 11.98 -20.59
N TRP A 244 -13.54 12.82 -21.05
CA TRP A 244 -13.22 14.12 -21.57
C TRP A 244 -13.33 15.16 -20.45
N LEU A 245 -12.25 15.89 -20.21
CA LEU A 245 -12.18 16.98 -19.25
C LEU A 245 -12.21 18.30 -20.03
N ILE A 246 -13.31 19.03 -19.93
CA ILE A 246 -13.52 20.28 -20.65
C ILE A 246 -13.31 21.44 -19.67
N PRO A 247 -12.21 22.20 -19.77
CA PRO A 247 -11.88 23.25 -18.81
C PRO A 247 -12.89 24.42 -18.86
N GLU A 248 -13.29 24.89 -17.70
CA GLU A 248 -14.12 26.08 -17.51
C GLU A 248 -13.36 27.16 -16.76
N LYS A 249 -12.82 26.84 -15.58
CA LYS A 249 -11.97 27.71 -14.77
C LYS A 249 -10.86 26.91 -14.14
N ILE A 250 -9.65 27.08 -14.62
CA ILE A 250 -8.49 26.32 -14.15
C ILE A 250 -7.54 27.22 -13.37
N VAL A 251 -7.17 26.81 -12.17
CA VAL A 251 -6.24 27.51 -11.26
C VAL A 251 -4.98 26.67 -11.03
N GLY A 252 -5.14 25.41 -10.61
CA GLY A 252 -4.04 24.46 -10.39
C GLY A 252 -3.79 23.56 -11.60
N GLY A 253 -4.86 23.03 -12.16
CA GLY A 253 -4.89 22.27 -13.39
C GLY A 253 -4.31 20.85 -13.30
N VAL A 254 -3.85 20.40 -12.13
CA VAL A 254 -3.37 19.02 -11.94
C VAL A 254 -4.55 18.14 -11.56
N VAL A 255 -4.81 17.14 -12.38
CA VAL A 255 -5.84 16.13 -12.18
C VAL A 255 -5.17 14.77 -12.17
N ASP A 256 -5.32 14.05 -11.08
CA ASP A 256 -4.84 12.68 -10.90
C ASP A 256 -6.01 11.70 -10.97
N LEU A 257 -5.79 10.56 -11.62
CA LEU A 257 -6.79 9.51 -11.75
C LEU A 257 -6.17 8.16 -11.35
N TRP A 258 -6.86 7.43 -10.48
CA TRP A 258 -6.44 6.07 -10.08
C TRP A 258 -7.53 5.04 -10.36
N LEU A 259 -7.10 3.91 -10.91
CA LEU A 259 -7.85 2.66 -10.96
C LEU A 259 -7.53 1.80 -9.73
N PRO A 260 -8.34 0.78 -9.41
CA PRO A 260 -8.04 -0.15 -8.33
C PRO A 260 -6.67 -0.82 -8.51
N SER A 261 -6.12 -1.35 -7.42
CA SER A 261 -4.82 -2.05 -7.47
C SER A 261 -4.90 -3.36 -8.25
N THR A 262 -3.74 -3.85 -8.71
CA THR A 262 -3.57 -5.12 -9.44
C THR A 262 -4.16 -6.35 -8.76
N GLU A 263 -4.43 -6.27 -7.47
CA GLU A 263 -5.09 -7.35 -6.73
C GLU A 263 -6.61 -7.39 -6.97
N ARG A 264 -7.18 -6.33 -7.54
CA ARG A 264 -8.63 -6.14 -7.74
C ARG A 264 -9.06 -6.22 -9.19
N ILE A 265 -8.21 -5.81 -10.12
CA ILE A 265 -8.52 -5.75 -11.54
C ILE A 265 -7.47 -6.50 -12.38
N GLY A 266 -7.88 -6.96 -13.55
CA GLY A 266 -7.02 -7.74 -14.44
C GLY A 266 -5.89 -6.92 -15.08
N PHE A 267 -4.82 -7.57 -15.47
CA PHE A 267 -3.65 -6.92 -16.11
C PHE A 267 -3.96 -6.19 -17.42
N SER A 268 -5.04 -6.55 -18.11
CA SER A 268 -5.47 -5.90 -19.34
C SER A 268 -6.22 -4.60 -19.12
N THR A 269 -6.70 -4.35 -17.89
CA THR A 269 -7.36 -3.12 -17.49
C THR A 269 -6.30 -2.09 -17.10
N GLY A 270 -6.42 -0.85 -17.57
CA GLY A 270 -5.44 0.21 -17.24
C GLY A 270 -5.50 1.40 -18.18
N PHE A 271 -4.85 2.50 -17.80
CA PHE A 271 -4.75 3.69 -18.64
C PHE A 271 -3.89 3.44 -19.89
N LEU A 272 -4.25 4.07 -21.01
CA LEU A 272 -3.46 3.99 -22.24
C LEU A 272 -2.21 4.87 -22.15
N GLU A 273 -2.30 6.01 -21.46
CA GLU A 273 -1.20 6.94 -21.19
C GLU A 273 -1.00 7.05 -19.67
N PRO A 274 -0.41 6.04 -19.03
CA PRO A 274 -0.22 6.04 -17.58
C PRO A 274 0.90 7.00 -17.15
N GLU A 275 0.73 7.62 -15.99
CA GLU A 275 1.81 8.31 -15.28
C GLU A 275 2.59 7.27 -14.46
N PRO A 276 3.90 7.09 -14.68
CA PRO A 276 4.68 6.05 -14.00
C PRO A 276 5.00 6.36 -12.54
N ASP A 277 4.89 7.61 -12.14
CA ASP A 277 5.17 8.08 -10.78
C ASP A 277 3.89 8.25 -9.96
N THR A 278 4.04 8.49 -8.65
CA THR A 278 2.93 8.60 -7.68
C THR A 278 2.08 7.32 -7.64
N THR A 279 2.76 6.17 -7.72
CA THR A 279 2.17 4.82 -7.69
C THR A 279 2.36 4.12 -6.34
N LEU A 280 2.66 4.89 -5.28
CA LEU A 280 2.65 4.38 -3.91
C LEU A 280 1.21 4.15 -3.48
N THR A 281 0.91 2.96 -2.95
CA THR A 281 -0.43 2.66 -2.43
C THR A 281 -0.66 3.30 -1.06
N ILE A 282 -1.91 3.61 -0.75
CA ILE A 282 -2.32 4.09 0.57
C ILE A 282 -2.38 2.89 1.53
N PRO A 283 -1.80 2.99 2.74
CA PRO A 283 -1.35 4.20 3.43
C PRO A 283 0.17 4.47 3.40
N SER A 284 0.93 3.99 2.42
CA SER A 284 2.38 4.24 2.38
C SER A 284 2.76 5.70 2.08
N THR A 285 1.77 6.53 1.81
CA THR A 285 1.87 7.98 1.67
C THR A 285 1.64 8.75 2.98
N ALA A 286 1.35 8.08 4.09
CA ALA A 286 1.30 8.70 5.43
C ALA A 286 2.66 9.30 5.82
N ASP A 287 2.66 10.29 6.72
CA ASP A 287 3.89 10.89 7.22
C ASP A 287 4.46 10.15 8.44
N GLY A 288 5.73 10.39 8.78
CA GLY A 288 6.39 9.78 9.94
C GLY A 288 6.69 8.28 9.81
N ILE A 289 6.25 7.61 8.73
CA ILE A 289 6.46 6.17 8.49
C ILE A 289 7.68 5.93 7.59
N ILE A 290 8.07 4.66 7.47
CA ILE A 290 9.07 4.20 6.51
C ILE A 290 8.35 3.52 5.35
N ALA A 291 8.20 4.22 4.22
CA ALA A 291 7.67 3.63 2.99
C ALA A 291 8.75 2.78 2.29
N VAL A 292 8.46 1.49 2.06
CA VAL A 292 9.47 0.53 1.60
C VAL A 292 9.11 -0.02 0.23
N GLY A 293 9.97 0.25 -0.75
CA GLY A 293 9.92 -0.36 -2.07
C GLY A 293 10.67 -1.69 -2.14
N ALA A 294 10.57 -2.36 -3.27
CA ALA A 294 11.21 -3.65 -3.53
C ALA A 294 12.35 -3.54 -4.54
N TYR A 295 13.48 -4.21 -4.29
CA TYR A 295 14.51 -4.41 -5.29
C TYR A 295 14.86 -5.90 -5.47
N ASP A 296 15.39 -6.22 -6.65
CA ASP A 296 15.91 -7.53 -7.01
C ASP A 296 17.40 -7.61 -6.66
N VAL A 297 17.75 -8.43 -5.67
CA VAL A 297 19.14 -8.61 -5.21
C VAL A 297 20.02 -9.19 -6.32
N ALA A 298 19.49 -10.07 -7.17
CA ALA A 298 20.26 -10.72 -8.22
C ALA A 298 20.63 -9.76 -9.35
N ARG A 299 19.79 -8.75 -9.60
CA ARG A 299 20.01 -7.73 -10.62
C ARG A 299 20.56 -6.43 -10.07
N ASP A 300 20.56 -6.26 -8.76
CA ASP A 300 20.89 -5.03 -8.03
C ASP A 300 20.10 -3.82 -8.57
N ALA A 301 18.80 -4.01 -8.81
CA ALA A 301 17.92 -3.04 -9.43
C ALA A 301 16.54 -3.02 -8.76
N VAL A 302 15.89 -1.85 -8.73
CA VAL A 302 14.50 -1.72 -8.25
C VAL A 302 13.59 -2.59 -9.11
N ALA A 303 12.67 -3.32 -8.48
CA ALA A 303 11.69 -4.14 -9.18
C ALA A 303 10.69 -3.25 -9.95
N SER A 304 10.33 -3.64 -11.18
CA SER A 304 9.45 -2.84 -12.04
C SER A 304 8.09 -2.54 -11.40
N PHE A 305 7.55 -3.52 -10.70
CA PHE A 305 6.26 -3.40 -10.00
C PHE A 305 6.31 -2.51 -8.75
N SER A 306 7.51 -2.22 -8.21
CA SER A 306 7.61 -1.45 -6.95
C SER A 306 6.95 -0.09 -7.07
N GLY A 307 6.01 0.22 -6.18
CA GLY A 307 5.39 1.54 -6.09
C GLY A 307 6.45 2.62 -5.94
N ARG A 308 6.32 3.69 -6.71
CA ARG A 308 7.36 4.71 -6.88
C ARG A 308 6.81 6.11 -7.11
N GLY A 309 7.70 7.07 -7.13
CA GLY A 309 7.40 8.48 -7.33
C GLY A 309 7.11 9.17 -6.00
N ASP A 310 7.21 10.49 -6.01
CA ASP A 310 6.87 11.30 -4.84
C ASP A 310 5.37 11.13 -4.52
N THR A 311 4.96 11.44 -3.29
CA THR A 311 3.55 11.55 -2.94
C THR A 311 2.87 12.66 -3.76
N ALA A 312 1.55 12.66 -3.86
CA ALA A 312 0.82 13.65 -4.66
C ALA A 312 0.97 15.10 -4.14
N ASP A 313 1.40 15.29 -2.90
CA ASP A 313 1.77 16.56 -2.29
C ASP A 313 3.28 16.89 -2.40
N GLY A 314 4.08 16.01 -3.04
CA GLY A 314 5.49 16.24 -3.38
C GLY A 314 6.51 15.80 -2.33
N ARG A 315 6.11 15.10 -1.24
CA ARG A 315 7.06 14.50 -0.31
C ARG A 315 7.80 13.34 -0.98
N LYS A 316 9.09 13.20 -0.64
CA LYS A 316 9.97 12.19 -1.23
C LYS A 316 9.63 10.78 -0.73
N ALA A 317 9.31 9.88 -1.66
CA ALA A 317 8.99 8.48 -1.41
C ALA A 317 9.31 7.60 -2.64
N PRO A 318 9.57 6.28 -2.45
CA PRO A 318 9.63 5.59 -1.15
C PRO A 318 10.80 6.11 -0.28
N THR A 319 10.83 5.73 1.01
CA THR A 319 11.96 6.09 1.88
C THR A 319 13.22 5.34 1.44
N LEU A 320 13.11 4.03 1.24
CA LEU A 320 14.19 3.15 0.78
C LEU A 320 13.60 1.88 0.16
N VAL A 321 14.46 1.04 -0.40
CA VAL A 321 14.06 -0.28 -0.92
C VAL A 321 14.73 -1.40 -0.14
N ALA A 322 14.08 -2.57 -0.09
CA ALA A 322 14.62 -3.79 0.52
C ALA A 322 14.41 -4.99 -0.42
N PRO A 323 15.07 -6.15 -0.17
CA PRO A 323 14.91 -7.34 -1.00
C PRO A 323 13.44 -7.75 -1.12
N GLY A 324 12.90 -7.77 -2.34
CA GLY A 324 11.47 -8.06 -2.56
C GLY A 324 11.20 -9.00 -3.73
N VAL A 325 12.24 -9.59 -4.34
CA VAL A 325 12.10 -10.49 -5.49
C VAL A 325 12.71 -11.85 -5.16
N GLY A 326 11.92 -12.92 -5.32
CA GLY A 326 12.39 -14.30 -5.15
C GLY A 326 12.85 -14.65 -3.72
N VAL A 327 12.27 -14.04 -2.70
CA VAL A 327 12.65 -14.21 -1.30
C VAL A 327 12.10 -15.53 -0.75
N VAL A 328 12.97 -16.34 -0.17
CA VAL A 328 12.58 -17.59 0.52
C VAL A 328 12.15 -17.27 1.95
N THR A 329 10.94 -17.66 2.31
CA THR A 329 10.34 -17.39 3.62
C THR A 329 9.43 -18.52 4.09
N ALA A 330 8.96 -18.46 5.34
CA ALA A 330 8.10 -19.46 5.94
C ALA A 330 6.78 -19.67 5.16
N ALA A 331 6.33 -20.92 5.10
CA ALA A 331 5.06 -21.31 4.52
C ALA A 331 4.11 -21.85 5.61
N PRO A 332 2.77 -21.70 5.43
CA PRO A 332 1.79 -22.32 6.32
C PRO A 332 1.95 -23.86 6.37
N GLY A 333 1.72 -24.44 7.52
CA GLY A 333 1.85 -25.87 7.72
C GLY A 333 3.29 -26.39 7.80
N GLY A 334 4.27 -25.49 7.76
CA GLY A 334 5.70 -25.79 7.83
C GLY A 334 6.42 -25.71 6.49
N GLY A 335 7.76 -25.67 6.53
CA GLY A 335 8.61 -25.49 5.35
C GLY A 335 8.71 -24.06 4.87
N TYR A 336 9.07 -23.90 3.60
CA TYR A 336 9.39 -22.60 3.00
C TYR A 336 8.77 -22.45 1.60
N THR A 337 8.57 -21.22 1.21
CA THR A 337 8.05 -20.83 -0.10
C THR A 337 8.84 -19.64 -0.63
N VAL A 338 8.78 -19.40 -1.94
CA VAL A 338 9.36 -18.22 -2.59
C VAL A 338 8.26 -17.18 -2.78
N ARG A 339 8.53 -15.93 -2.42
CA ARG A 339 7.60 -14.81 -2.57
C ARG A 339 8.26 -13.60 -3.19
N THR A 340 7.43 -12.81 -3.88
CA THR A 340 7.84 -11.53 -4.52
C THR A 340 6.78 -10.48 -4.22
N GLY A 341 7.20 -9.25 -3.96
CA GLY A 341 6.34 -8.10 -3.69
C GLY A 341 6.97 -7.12 -2.70
N THR A 342 6.48 -5.90 -2.66
CA THR A 342 6.85 -4.91 -1.64
C THR A 342 6.42 -5.35 -0.24
N SER A 343 5.34 -6.13 -0.14
CA SER A 343 4.92 -6.80 1.10
C SER A 343 5.98 -7.74 1.69
N ILE A 344 6.91 -8.23 0.86
CA ILE A 344 8.02 -9.09 1.27
C ILE A 344 9.28 -8.27 1.54
N ALA A 345 9.39 -7.09 0.94
CA ALA A 345 10.48 -6.15 1.19
C ALA A 345 10.35 -5.46 2.55
N VAL A 346 9.15 -5.00 2.90
CA VAL A 346 8.93 -4.23 4.14
C VAL A 346 9.34 -4.97 5.42
N PRO A 347 9.13 -6.28 5.61
CA PRO A 347 9.52 -6.95 6.84
C PRO A 347 11.05 -7.03 7.06
N PHE A 348 11.89 -6.88 6.03
CA PHE A 348 13.32 -6.69 6.21
C PHE A 348 13.62 -5.40 6.97
N VAL A 349 12.91 -4.32 6.62
CA VAL A 349 13.04 -3.02 7.29
C VAL A 349 12.48 -3.07 8.71
N THR A 350 11.33 -3.70 8.89
CA THR A 350 10.71 -3.88 10.20
C THR A 350 11.60 -4.67 11.14
N GLY A 351 12.15 -5.79 10.68
CA GLY A 351 13.11 -6.58 11.46
C GLY A 351 14.39 -5.80 11.78
N SER A 352 14.90 -5.02 10.82
CA SER A 352 16.05 -4.16 11.04
C SER A 352 15.77 -3.07 12.08
N ALA A 353 14.59 -2.44 12.04
CA ALA A 353 14.14 -1.48 13.03
C ALA A 353 14.03 -2.11 14.43
N ALA A 354 13.51 -3.35 14.52
CA ALA A 354 13.44 -4.07 15.78
C ALA A 354 14.83 -4.30 16.39
N LEU A 355 15.81 -4.74 15.60
CA LEU A 355 17.20 -4.91 16.06
C LEU A 355 17.85 -3.58 16.47
N MET A 356 17.58 -2.49 15.75
CA MET A 356 18.06 -1.15 16.15
C MET A 356 17.46 -0.72 17.48
N MET A 357 16.16 -0.91 17.68
CA MET A 357 15.48 -0.55 18.93
C MET A 357 15.91 -1.47 20.09
N GLU A 358 16.20 -2.75 19.84
CA GLU A 358 16.81 -3.64 20.81
C GLU A 358 18.15 -3.07 21.28
N TRP A 359 19.06 -2.77 20.34
CA TRP A 359 20.36 -2.19 20.66
C TRP A 359 20.23 -0.84 21.39
N GLY A 360 19.39 0.05 20.89
CA GLY A 360 19.23 1.39 21.44
C GLY A 360 18.47 1.40 22.75
N ILE A 361 17.22 0.95 22.74
CA ILE A 361 16.27 1.12 23.85
C ILE A 361 16.42 0.01 24.87
N VAL A 362 16.38 -1.27 24.46
CA VAL A 362 16.37 -2.40 25.39
C VAL A 362 17.74 -2.54 26.06
N GLN A 363 18.84 -2.40 25.30
CA GLN A 363 20.21 -2.46 25.84
C GLN A 363 20.70 -1.12 26.40
N GLY A 364 19.91 -0.04 26.27
CA GLY A 364 20.18 1.27 26.86
C GLY A 364 21.24 2.13 26.17
N ASN A 365 21.69 1.78 24.96
CA ASN A 365 22.69 2.54 24.21
C ASN A 365 22.14 3.88 23.68
N ASP A 366 20.87 3.90 23.30
CA ASP A 366 20.14 5.08 22.84
C ASP A 366 18.64 4.96 23.14
N PRO A 367 18.17 5.45 24.30
CA PRO A 367 16.77 5.30 24.73
C PRO A 367 15.73 5.95 23.79
N TYR A 368 16.18 6.83 22.90
CA TYR A 368 15.35 7.57 21.95
C TYR A 368 15.45 7.06 20.51
N LEU A 369 15.99 5.85 20.30
CA LEU A 369 16.16 5.27 18.97
C LEU A 369 14.85 4.60 18.51
N TYR A 370 13.87 5.41 18.12
CA TYR A 370 12.57 4.98 17.57
C TYR A 370 12.03 6.01 16.56
N GLY A 371 10.94 5.69 15.88
CA GLY A 371 10.24 6.58 14.95
C GLY A 371 11.18 7.19 13.90
N GLU A 372 11.15 8.51 13.77
CA GLU A 372 11.96 9.25 12.79
C GLU A 372 13.47 9.09 12.98
N LYS A 373 13.94 8.83 14.21
CA LYS A 373 15.36 8.62 14.46
C LYS A 373 15.84 7.31 13.83
N VAL A 374 15.10 6.22 13.97
CA VAL A 374 15.38 4.96 13.26
C VAL A 374 15.34 5.19 11.74
N LYS A 375 14.31 5.89 11.25
CA LYS A 375 14.21 6.26 9.82
C LYS A 375 15.44 7.01 9.34
N ALA A 376 15.91 8.00 10.09
CA ALA A 376 17.09 8.79 9.75
C ALA A 376 18.38 7.95 9.69
N TYR A 377 18.56 7.01 10.62
CA TYR A 377 19.71 6.11 10.60
C TYR A 377 19.63 5.11 9.43
N LEU A 378 18.47 4.56 9.13
CA LEU A 378 18.27 3.69 7.97
C LEU A 378 18.53 4.43 6.65
N ILE A 379 18.12 5.69 6.55
CA ILE A 379 18.45 6.56 5.42
C ILE A 379 19.96 6.81 5.32
N LYS A 380 20.62 7.11 6.43
CA LYS A 380 22.07 7.37 6.48
C LYS A 380 22.88 6.16 6.01
N GLY A 381 22.47 4.95 6.42
CA GLY A 381 23.15 3.70 6.05
C GLY A 381 22.71 3.12 4.71
N ALA A 382 21.74 3.69 4.03
CA ALA A 382 21.21 3.14 2.79
C ALA A 382 22.29 3.10 1.69
N ARG A 383 22.42 1.93 1.03
CA ARG A 383 23.37 1.72 -0.06
C ARG A 383 22.77 2.20 -1.39
N ARG A 384 23.49 3.02 -2.14
CA ARG A 384 23.07 3.40 -3.49
C ARG A 384 23.02 2.20 -4.42
N LEU A 385 21.97 2.15 -5.24
CA LEU A 385 21.86 1.16 -6.31
C LEU A 385 22.55 1.66 -7.60
N PRO A 386 22.99 0.75 -8.50
CA PRO A 386 23.48 1.14 -9.81
C PRO A 386 22.51 2.02 -10.58
N GLY A 387 23.00 3.08 -11.19
CA GLY A 387 22.17 4.06 -11.92
C GLY A 387 21.44 5.09 -11.06
N GLN A 388 21.57 5.05 -9.74
CA GLN A 388 21.02 6.05 -8.85
C GLN A 388 21.95 7.27 -8.76
N GLU A 389 21.80 8.23 -9.67
CA GLU A 389 22.66 9.42 -9.75
C GLU A 389 22.43 10.40 -8.60
N LYS A 390 21.18 10.56 -8.20
CA LYS A 390 20.76 11.47 -7.12
C LYS A 390 19.97 10.71 -6.07
N VAL A 391 20.10 11.10 -4.82
CA VAL A 391 19.32 10.60 -3.68
C VAL A 391 18.68 11.76 -2.93
N PRO A 392 17.42 11.61 -2.51
CA PRO A 392 16.53 10.51 -2.86
C PRO A 392 16.08 10.57 -4.33
N ASP A 393 15.87 9.41 -4.93
CA ASP A 393 15.23 9.30 -6.23
C ASP A 393 13.81 8.71 -6.12
N LYS A 394 13.05 8.80 -7.21
CA LYS A 394 11.65 8.40 -7.25
C LYS A 394 11.40 6.88 -7.20
N LYS A 395 12.42 6.04 -7.41
CA LYS A 395 12.30 4.58 -7.45
C LYS A 395 12.82 3.90 -6.19
N ALA A 396 14.03 4.27 -5.79
CA ALA A 396 14.73 3.66 -4.67
C ALA A 396 14.75 4.53 -3.41
N GLY A 397 14.20 5.74 -3.46
CA GLY A 397 14.33 6.69 -2.37
C GLY A 397 15.79 6.98 -2.05
N TRP A 398 16.20 6.75 -0.81
CA TRP A 398 17.58 6.96 -0.37
C TRP A 398 18.54 5.81 -0.73
N GLY A 399 18.02 4.66 -1.20
CA GLY A 399 18.80 3.49 -1.61
C GLY A 399 18.30 2.19 -1.01
N ALA A 400 19.11 1.13 -1.13
CA ALA A 400 18.80 -0.18 -0.56
C ALA A 400 19.15 -0.24 0.92
N LEU A 401 18.30 -0.93 1.70
CA LEU A 401 18.52 -1.20 3.11
C LEU A 401 19.92 -1.79 3.37
N CYS A 402 20.67 -1.20 4.29
CA CYS A 402 21.93 -1.74 4.82
C CYS A 402 21.98 -1.50 6.33
N LEU A 403 21.63 -2.51 7.13
CA LEU A 403 21.55 -2.37 8.59
C LEU A 403 22.94 -2.15 9.22
N SER A 404 23.98 -2.82 8.71
CA SER A 404 25.36 -2.67 9.23
C SER A 404 25.85 -1.23 9.18
N ASP A 405 25.50 -0.49 8.15
CA ASP A 405 25.92 0.89 7.94
C ASP A 405 24.95 1.90 8.61
N SER A 406 23.81 1.39 9.07
CA SER A 406 22.76 2.20 9.74
C SER A 406 22.95 2.28 11.26
N LEU A 407 23.70 1.36 11.85
CA LEU A 407 23.99 1.41 13.27
C LEU A 407 25.00 2.53 13.58
N PRO A 408 24.83 3.26 14.69
CA PRO A 408 25.73 4.33 15.09
C PRO A 408 27.14 3.86 15.42
#